data_939b159d4422a3c7568f164d10a20dc9
#
_entry.id   939b159d4422a3c7568f164d10a20dc9
#
_cell.length_a   1.000
_cell.length_b   1.000
_cell.length_c   1.000
_cell.angle_alpha   90.00
_cell.angle_beta   90.00
_cell.angle_gamma   90.00
#
_symmetry.space_group_name_H-M   'P 1'
#
loop_
_entity.id
_entity.type
_entity.pdbx_description
1 polymer ?
#
loop_
_entity_poly.entity_id
_entity_poly.type
_entity_poly.pdbx_seq_one_letter_code
_entity_poly.pdbx_strand_id
1 'polypeptide(L)'
;MSTPLLDVAGLHVHFGQSHVLQGVSFEVPAGGVTALLGRNGAGKTTTLRAILGLVPRRGRVTLGGADISAEATHRIVRRGVGYVPEDREVFAELTVAENLRLAERDPRPRYELVHRLFPMLRERAGQRAGTLSGGQQQMVALARALINDNRILLVDEPTKGLAPKVVGEVVDLLQQAAGGATMLLVEQNLAVARRLARTAVVLDQGRIAFAGTIEALIEEPTLARRYLGVHA
;
A
#
# COMPACT_ATOMS: atom_id res chain seq x y z
N MET A 1 16.78 9.81 16.81
CA MET A 1 15.99 9.46 15.62
C MET A 1 15.55 8.02 15.78
N SER A 2 14.25 7.73 15.71
CA SER A 2 13.76 6.35 15.82
C SER A 2 14.17 5.57 14.57
N THR A 3 14.63 4.32 14.74
CA THR A 3 14.96 3.43 13.62
C THR A 3 13.72 3.24 12.73
N PRO A 4 13.82 3.42 11.40
CA PRO A 4 12.68 3.22 10.51
C PRO A 4 12.20 1.76 10.54
N LEU A 5 10.90 1.55 10.35
CA LEU A 5 10.36 0.20 10.25
C LEU A 5 10.72 -0.45 8.92
N LEU A 6 10.63 0.31 7.82
CA LEU A 6 11.08 -0.12 6.50
C LEU A 6 12.13 0.88 6.01
N ASP A 7 13.29 0.37 5.58
CA ASP A 7 14.34 1.15 4.93
C ASP A 7 14.65 0.54 3.57
N VAL A 8 14.60 1.37 2.54
CA VAL A 8 14.89 1.03 1.14
C VAL A 8 16.10 1.83 0.71
N ALA A 9 17.18 1.15 0.31
CA ALA A 9 18.45 1.78 -0.05
C ALA A 9 18.94 1.31 -1.43
N GLY A 10 19.05 2.27 -2.36
CA GLY A 10 19.59 2.04 -3.69
C GLY A 10 18.83 1.00 -4.51
N LEU A 11 17.49 1.02 -4.48
CA LEU A 11 16.67 0.02 -5.15
C LEU A 11 16.67 0.23 -6.67
N HIS A 12 17.11 -0.78 -7.41
CA HIS A 12 17.08 -0.82 -8.87
C HIS A 12 16.22 -1.98 -9.37
N VAL A 13 15.39 -1.71 -10.38
CA VAL A 13 14.57 -2.73 -11.06
C VAL A 13 14.64 -2.52 -12.56
N HIS A 14 14.85 -3.61 -13.29
CA HIS A 14 14.85 -3.64 -14.75
C HIS A 14 13.80 -4.64 -15.27
N PHE A 15 13.09 -4.27 -16.32
CA PHE A 15 12.28 -5.16 -17.15
C PHE A 15 12.85 -5.16 -18.57
N GLY A 16 13.59 -6.20 -18.92
CA GLY A 16 14.38 -6.22 -20.15
C GLY A 16 15.35 -5.03 -20.20
N GLN A 17 15.23 -4.18 -21.23
CA GLN A 17 16.05 -2.98 -21.39
C GLN A 17 15.53 -1.77 -20.59
N SER A 18 14.34 -1.85 -20.04
CA SER A 18 13.74 -0.72 -19.31
C SER A 18 14.24 -0.67 -17.87
N HIS A 19 14.93 0.41 -17.48
CA HIS A 19 15.39 0.68 -16.12
C HIS A 19 14.30 1.45 -15.36
N VAL A 20 13.39 0.73 -14.71
CA VAL A 20 12.18 1.30 -14.09
C VAL A 20 12.46 1.96 -12.75
N LEU A 21 13.28 1.36 -11.88
CA LEU A 21 13.73 1.99 -10.64
C LEU A 21 15.25 2.22 -10.70
N GLN A 22 15.67 3.44 -10.38
CA GLN A 22 17.02 3.95 -10.65
C GLN A 22 17.70 4.45 -9.37
N GLY A 23 17.92 3.56 -8.40
CA GLY A 23 18.55 3.88 -7.12
C GLY A 23 17.60 4.52 -6.11
N VAL A 24 16.36 4.03 -6.06
CA VAL A 24 15.33 4.54 -5.13
C VAL A 24 15.74 4.26 -3.69
N SER A 25 15.74 5.32 -2.87
CA SER A 25 16.08 5.24 -1.43
C SER A 25 15.11 6.08 -0.61
N PHE A 26 14.48 5.48 0.38
CA PHE A 26 13.58 6.16 1.33
C PHE A 26 13.35 5.30 2.57
N GLU A 27 12.84 5.94 3.61
CA GLU A 27 12.48 5.32 4.88
C GLU A 27 10.99 5.45 5.17
N VAL A 28 10.43 4.43 5.85
CA VAL A 28 9.07 4.46 6.41
C VAL A 28 9.19 4.37 7.93
N PRO A 29 8.91 5.45 8.65
CA PRO A 29 8.91 5.46 10.11
C PRO A 29 7.87 4.49 10.68
N ALA A 30 8.13 3.93 11.85
CA ALA A 30 7.15 3.12 12.57
C ALA A 30 5.97 3.98 13.05
N GLY A 31 4.76 3.45 12.93
CA GLY A 31 3.53 4.10 13.41
C GLY A 31 3.09 5.28 12.55
N GLY A 32 2.16 5.04 11.66
CA GLY A 32 1.58 6.06 10.79
C GLY A 32 1.67 5.70 9.30
N VAL A 33 1.30 6.66 8.47
CA VAL A 33 1.23 6.48 7.02
C VAL A 33 2.29 7.31 6.33
N THR A 34 3.07 6.66 5.45
CA THR A 34 3.95 7.31 4.47
C THR A 34 3.31 7.18 3.09
N ALA A 35 3.11 8.28 2.39
CA ALA A 35 2.62 8.27 1.01
C ALA A 35 3.78 8.18 0.01
N LEU A 36 3.73 7.20 -0.89
CA LEU A 36 4.56 7.13 -2.08
C LEU A 36 3.76 7.68 -3.26
N LEU A 37 4.06 8.90 -3.65
CA LEU A 37 3.35 9.67 -4.66
C LEU A 37 4.11 9.69 -5.98
N GLY A 38 3.40 10.00 -7.07
CA GLY A 38 3.98 10.16 -8.40
C GLY A 38 2.97 9.89 -9.50
N ARG A 39 3.30 10.30 -10.72
CA ARG A 39 2.46 10.09 -11.89
C ARG A 39 2.37 8.61 -12.27
N ASN A 40 1.41 8.26 -13.13
CA ASN A 40 1.34 6.91 -13.69
C ASN A 40 2.64 6.60 -14.45
N GLY A 41 3.15 5.37 -14.27
CA GLY A 41 4.43 4.96 -14.84
C GLY A 41 5.69 5.43 -14.11
N ALA A 42 5.57 6.19 -13.00
CA ALA A 42 6.73 6.63 -12.22
C ALA A 42 7.50 5.48 -11.52
N GLY A 43 6.89 4.30 -11.39
CA GLY A 43 7.50 3.13 -10.74
C GLY A 43 6.93 2.79 -9.35
N LYS A 44 5.82 3.39 -8.93
CA LYS A 44 5.22 3.20 -7.59
C LYS A 44 4.89 1.74 -7.28
N THR A 45 4.03 1.10 -8.09
CA THR A 45 3.68 -0.33 -7.96
C THR A 45 4.91 -1.23 -8.05
N THR A 46 5.86 -0.89 -8.95
CA THR A 46 7.12 -1.61 -9.07
C THR A 46 7.94 -1.54 -7.78
N THR A 47 7.92 -0.41 -7.08
CA THR A 47 8.58 -0.24 -5.77
C THR A 47 7.99 -1.20 -4.74
N LEU A 48 6.65 -1.27 -4.62
CA LEU A 48 6.01 -2.22 -3.70
C LEU A 48 6.31 -3.68 -4.06
N ARG A 49 6.21 -4.03 -5.35
CA ARG A 49 6.54 -5.37 -5.84
C ARG A 49 8.01 -5.74 -5.60
N ALA A 50 8.91 -4.77 -5.74
CA ALA A 50 10.32 -4.97 -5.42
C ALA A 50 10.54 -5.18 -3.91
N ILE A 51 9.92 -4.40 -3.02
CA ILE A 51 9.96 -4.57 -1.57
C ILE A 51 9.49 -5.99 -1.17
N LEU A 52 8.43 -6.49 -1.83
CA LEU A 52 7.88 -7.84 -1.62
C LEU A 52 8.71 -8.97 -2.25
N GLY A 53 9.71 -8.67 -3.07
CA GLY A 53 10.46 -9.69 -3.81
C GLY A 53 9.67 -10.35 -4.93
N LEU A 54 8.61 -9.70 -5.42
CA LEU A 54 7.80 -10.17 -6.56
C LEU A 54 8.45 -9.90 -7.91
N VAL A 55 9.46 -9.03 -7.95
CA VAL A 55 10.25 -8.73 -9.15
C VAL A 55 11.74 -8.76 -8.82
N PRO A 56 12.61 -9.12 -9.77
CA PRO A 56 14.06 -9.05 -9.59
C PRO A 56 14.51 -7.64 -9.24
N ARG A 57 15.33 -7.51 -8.21
CA ARG A 57 15.81 -6.23 -7.70
C ARG A 57 17.29 -6.27 -7.35
N ARG A 58 17.93 -5.09 -7.34
CA ARG A 58 19.22 -4.82 -6.69
C ARG A 58 19.03 -3.71 -5.68
N GLY A 59 19.92 -3.61 -4.72
CA GLY A 59 19.80 -2.69 -3.59
C GLY A 59 19.42 -3.42 -2.31
N ARG A 60 19.22 -2.68 -1.23
CA ARG A 60 18.93 -3.22 0.10
C ARG A 60 17.54 -2.81 0.56
N VAL A 61 16.84 -3.75 1.16
CA VAL A 61 15.56 -3.53 1.84
C VAL A 61 15.65 -4.14 3.23
N THR A 62 15.40 -3.34 4.27
CA THR A 62 15.35 -3.83 5.65
C THR A 62 13.97 -3.62 6.26
N LEU A 63 13.52 -4.56 7.08
CA LEU A 63 12.26 -4.49 7.82
C LEU A 63 12.55 -4.66 9.32
N GLY A 64 12.37 -3.58 10.08
CA GLY A 64 12.68 -3.56 11.51
C GLY A 64 14.14 -3.93 11.80
N GLY A 65 15.06 -3.43 10.99
CA GLY A 65 16.48 -3.68 11.08
C GLY A 65 16.97 -5.00 10.47
N ALA A 66 16.07 -5.92 10.08
CA ALA A 66 16.44 -7.17 9.42
C ALA A 66 16.52 -6.99 7.90
N ASP A 67 17.61 -7.40 7.27
CA ASP A 67 17.76 -7.39 5.82
C ASP A 67 16.86 -8.47 5.19
N ILE A 68 15.97 -8.05 4.30
CA ILE A 68 15.04 -8.91 3.55
C ILE A 68 15.31 -8.91 2.04
N SER A 69 16.43 -8.34 1.61
CA SER A 69 16.75 -8.13 0.19
C SER A 69 16.79 -9.41 -0.63
N ALA A 70 17.29 -10.51 -0.05
CA ALA A 70 17.40 -11.80 -0.69
C ALA A 70 16.26 -12.79 -0.31
N GLU A 71 15.29 -12.34 0.50
CA GLU A 71 14.23 -13.25 0.96
C GLU A 71 13.16 -13.46 -0.12
N ALA A 72 12.64 -14.70 -0.17
CA ALA A 72 11.48 -15.03 -0.99
C ALA A 72 10.21 -14.35 -0.42
N THR A 73 9.28 -13.96 -1.30
CA THR A 73 8.04 -13.24 -0.96
C THR A 73 7.28 -13.84 0.22
N HIS A 74 7.12 -15.18 0.27
CA HIS A 74 6.40 -15.83 1.36
C HIS A 74 7.07 -15.65 2.73
N ARG A 75 8.41 -15.50 2.80
CA ARG A 75 9.16 -15.20 4.03
C ARG A 75 8.97 -13.76 4.43
N ILE A 76 9.00 -12.82 3.46
CA ILE A 76 8.74 -11.39 3.70
C ILE A 76 7.33 -11.21 4.26
N VAL A 77 6.32 -11.86 3.68
CA VAL A 77 4.94 -11.83 4.16
C VAL A 77 4.83 -12.39 5.59
N ARG A 78 5.53 -13.49 5.90
CA ARG A 78 5.56 -14.06 7.27
C ARG A 78 6.23 -13.15 8.31
N ARG A 79 7.04 -12.18 7.89
CA ARG A 79 7.60 -11.15 8.79
C ARG A 79 6.59 -10.06 9.17
N GLY A 80 5.34 -10.16 8.70
CA GLY A 80 4.26 -9.22 9.00
C GLY A 80 4.13 -8.13 7.94
N VAL A 81 4.43 -8.41 6.67
CA VAL A 81 4.11 -7.51 5.57
C VAL A 81 2.76 -7.90 4.97
N GLY A 82 1.76 -7.01 5.04
CA GLY A 82 0.51 -7.13 4.32
C GLY A 82 0.57 -6.37 3.00
N TYR A 83 -0.14 -6.85 1.98
CA TYR A 83 -0.20 -6.19 0.67
C TYR A 83 -1.63 -6.11 0.15
N VAL A 84 -2.02 -4.93 -0.32
CA VAL A 84 -3.27 -4.66 -1.02
C VAL A 84 -2.89 -4.22 -2.44
N PRO A 85 -3.11 -5.05 -3.46
CA PRO A 85 -2.77 -4.72 -4.85
C PRO A 85 -3.76 -3.73 -5.46
N GLU A 86 -3.32 -3.00 -6.49
CA GLU A 86 -4.11 -2.04 -7.26
C GLU A 86 -5.37 -2.68 -7.88
N ASP A 87 -5.23 -3.88 -8.45
CA ASP A 87 -6.30 -4.58 -9.16
C ASP A 87 -7.23 -5.40 -8.25
N ARG A 88 -7.18 -5.14 -6.91
CA ARG A 88 -7.98 -5.82 -5.88
C ARG A 88 -7.68 -7.31 -5.73
N GLU A 89 -7.47 -8.04 -6.82
CA GLU A 89 -7.12 -9.48 -6.89
C GLU A 89 -8.02 -10.36 -6.00
N VAL A 90 -9.34 -10.10 -6.02
CA VAL A 90 -10.31 -10.95 -5.35
C VAL A 90 -10.54 -12.23 -6.16
N PHE A 91 -10.69 -13.36 -5.49
CA PHE A 91 -11.08 -14.62 -6.13
C PHE A 91 -12.56 -14.57 -6.43
N ALA A 92 -12.91 -14.24 -7.69
CA ALA A 92 -14.27 -13.93 -8.13
C ALA A 92 -15.28 -15.08 -7.90
N GLU A 93 -14.85 -16.33 -8.10
CA GLU A 93 -15.67 -17.52 -7.94
C GLU A 93 -15.88 -17.94 -6.47
N LEU A 94 -15.02 -17.45 -5.58
CA LEU A 94 -15.13 -17.74 -4.16
C LEU A 94 -16.06 -16.74 -3.48
N THR A 95 -16.69 -17.19 -2.41
CA THR A 95 -17.48 -16.33 -1.52
C THR A 95 -16.58 -15.32 -0.78
N VAL A 96 -17.19 -14.28 -0.21
CA VAL A 96 -16.50 -13.32 0.66
C VAL A 96 -15.80 -14.04 1.82
N ALA A 97 -16.48 -14.96 2.50
CA ALA A 97 -15.89 -15.72 3.60
C ALA A 97 -14.70 -16.57 3.17
N GLU A 98 -14.78 -17.23 2.01
CA GLU A 98 -13.67 -18.01 1.46
C GLU A 98 -12.48 -17.14 1.07
N ASN A 99 -12.72 -15.95 0.47
CA ASN A 99 -11.68 -14.97 0.19
C ASN A 99 -10.92 -14.55 1.44
N LEU A 100 -11.63 -14.31 2.56
CA LEU A 100 -11.01 -13.96 3.83
C LEU A 100 -10.22 -15.14 4.40
N ARG A 101 -10.81 -16.35 4.38
CA ARG A 101 -10.16 -17.57 4.90
C ARG A 101 -8.85 -17.89 4.16
N LEU A 102 -8.82 -17.73 2.84
CA LEU A 102 -7.58 -17.92 2.06
C LEU A 102 -6.46 -16.93 2.43
N ALA A 103 -6.81 -15.79 2.97
CA ALA A 103 -5.84 -14.78 3.38
C ALA A 103 -5.31 -14.99 4.80
N GLU A 104 -5.91 -15.90 5.59
CA GLU A 104 -5.47 -16.20 6.94
C GLU A 104 -4.05 -16.74 6.94
N ARG A 105 -3.22 -16.16 7.77
CA ARG A 105 -1.84 -16.56 8.00
C ARG A 105 -1.58 -16.77 9.48
N ASP A 106 -2.22 -15.95 10.29
CA ASP A 106 -2.03 -15.93 11.74
C ASP A 106 -2.93 -16.96 12.44
N PRO A 107 -2.49 -17.58 13.53
CA PRO A 107 -3.29 -18.56 14.27
C PRO A 107 -4.53 -17.95 14.92
N ARG A 108 -4.61 -16.63 15.05
CA ARG A 108 -5.74 -15.84 15.55
C ARG A 108 -6.06 -14.72 14.56
N PRO A 109 -6.78 -15.02 13.47
CA PRO A 109 -7.18 -14.02 12.49
C PRO A 109 -8.07 -12.94 13.12
N ARG A 110 -7.90 -11.69 12.70
CA ARG A 110 -8.54 -10.51 13.29
C ARG A 110 -9.95 -10.27 12.73
N TYR A 111 -10.81 -11.29 12.73
CA TYR A 111 -12.17 -11.21 12.19
C TYR A 111 -13.02 -10.12 12.86
N GLU A 112 -12.87 -9.92 14.19
CA GLU A 112 -13.58 -8.86 14.90
C GLU A 112 -13.22 -7.46 14.35
N LEU A 113 -11.94 -7.21 14.08
CA LEU A 113 -11.47 -5.98 13.47
C LEU A 113 -12.07 -5.82 12.06
N VAL A 114 -11.96 -6.88 11.25
CA VAL A 114 -12.46 -6.88 9.86
C VAL A 114 -13.97 -6.62 9.83
N HIS A 115 -14.76 -7.31 10.65
CA HIS A 115 -16.21 -7.13 10.67
C HIS A 115 -16.65 -5.79 11.27
N ARG A 116 -15.85 -5.19 12.16
CA ARG A 116 -16.08 -3.84 12.67
C ARG A 116 -15.82 -2.78 11.60
N LEU A 117 -14.72 -2.91 10.84
CA LEU A 117 -14.36 -1.98 9.78
C LEU A 117 -15.22 -2.16 8.53
N PHE A 118 -15.63 -3.40 8.24
CA PHE A 118 -16.38 -3.76 7.02
C PHE A 118 -17.63 -4.59 7.38
N PRO A 119 -18.66 -4.02 8.03
CA PRO A 119 -19.85 -4.77 8.45
C PRO A 119 -20.53 -5.52 7.31
N MET A 120 -20.55 -4.92 6.11
CA MET A 120 -21.13 -5.51 4.90
C MET A 120 -20.50 -6.85 4.51
N LEU A 121 -19.23 -7.13 4.88
CA LEU A 121 -18.59 -8.41 4.56
C LEU A 121 -19.17 -9.55 5.39
N ARG A 122 -19.63 -9.27 6.60
CA ARG A 122 -20.35 -10.24 7.43
C ARG A 122 -21.73 -10.56 6.85
N GLU A 123 -22.48 -9.52 6.43
CA GLU A 123 -23.80 -9.65 5.82
C GLU A 123 -23.77 -10.42 4.50
N ARG A 124 -22.68 -10.29 3.75
CA ARG A 124 -22.47 -10.87 2.42
C ARG A 124 -21.50 -12.05 2.41
N ALA A 125 -21.25 -12.67 3.57
CA ALA A 125 -20.25 -13.72 3.74
C ALA A 125 -20.39 -14.87 2.74
N GLY A 126 -21.62 -15.27 2.41
CA GLY A 126 -21.93 -16.33 1.43
C GLY A 126 -22.02 -15.85 -0.03
N GLN A 127 -21.89 -14.54 -0.32
CA GLN A 127 -21.97 -14.01 -1.67
C GLN A 127 -20.67 -14.20 -2.42
N ARG A 128 -20.70 -14.58 -3.72
CA ARG A 128 -19.49 -14.66 -4.55
C ARG A 128 -18.88 -13.28 -4.75
N ALA A 129 -17.57 -13.16 -4.55
CA ALA A 129 -16.85 -11.89 -4.59
C ALA A 129 -16.94 -11.23 -6.00
N GLY A 130 -17.00 -12.02 -7.06
CA GLY A 130 -17.16 -11.51 -8.43
C GLY A 130 -18.48 -10.77 -8.70
N THR A 131 -19.53 -11.00 -7.87
CA THR A 131 -20.83 -10.32 -8.00
C THR A 131 -20.93 -9.02 -7.21
N LEU A 132 -19.90 -8.68 -6.46
CA LEU A 132 -19.81 -7.44 -5.69
C LEU A 132 -19.51 -6.24 -6.61
N SER A 133 -19.94 -5.05 -6.20
CA SER A 133 -19.51 -3.81 -6.86
C SER A 133 -18.00 -3.60 -6.69
N GLY A 134 -17.38 -2.79 -7.56
CA GLY A 134 -15.95 -2.49 -7.49
C GLY A 134 -15.49 -1.95 -6.12
N GLY A 135 -16.29 -1.09 -5.48
CA GLY A 135 -16.01 -0.61 -4.12
C GLY A 135 -16.10 -1.71 -3.07
N GLN A 136 -17.07 -2.61 -3.19
CA GLN A 136 -17.19 -3.76 -2.28
C GLN A 136 -16.05 -4.77 -2.46
N GLN A 137 -15.59 -4.99 -3.70
CA GLN A 137 -14.41 -5.80 -3.97
C GLN A 137 -13.14 -5.16 -3.35
N GLN A 138 -13.04 -3.84 -3.40
CA GLN A 138 -11.95 -3.10 -2.72
C GLN A 138 -11.97 -3.33 -1.20
N MET A 139 -13.16 -3.34 -0.59
CA MET A 139 -13.32 -3.67 0.84
C MET A 139 -12.88 -5.11 1.15
N VAL A 140 -13.18 -6.08 0.26
CA VAL A 140 -12.68 -7.47 0.40
C VAL A 140 -11.15 -7.49 0.32
N ALA A 141 -10.54 -6.79 -0.63
CA ALA A 141 -9.07 -6.74 -0.79
C ALA A 141 -8.38 -6.15 0.44
N LEU A 142 -8.90 -5.05 0.98
CA LEU A 142 -8.42 -4.44 2.23
C LEU A 142 -8.58 -5.38 3.42
N ALA A 143 -9.74 -6.01 3.55
CA ALA A 143 -10.03 -6.93 4.64
C ALA A 143 -9.11 -8.16 4.63
N ARG A 144 -8.77 -8.70 3.45
CA ARG A 144 -7.80 -9.80 3.28
C ARG A 144 -6.41 -9.44 3.80
N ALA A 145 -5.99 -8.19 3.66
CA ALA A 145 -4.73 -7.75 4.24
C ALA A 145 -4.85 -7.54 5.76
N LEU A 146 -5.95 -6.92 6.22
CA LEU A 146 -6.16 -6.54 7.62
C LEU A 146 -6.52 -7.70 8.56
N ILE A 147 -6.90 -8.87 8.02
CA ILE A 147 -7.25 -10.04 8.82
C ILE A 147 -6.06 -10.62 9.60
N ASN A 148 -4.84 -10.30 9.17
CA ASN A 148 -3.60 -10.69 9.82
C ASN A 148 -3.01 -9.52 10.64
N ASP A 149 -2.22 -9.84 11.66
CA ASP A 149 -1.47 -8.85 12.43
C ASP A 149 -0.19 -8.45 11.67
N ASN A 150 -0.29 -7.36 10.90
CA ASN A 150 0.81 -6.90 10.08
C ASN A 150 1.63 -5.81 10.79
N ARG A 151 2.94 -5.88 10.68
CA ARG A 151 3.86 -4.82 11.11
C ARG A 151 3.80 -3.62 10.17
N ILE A 152 3.61 -3.87 8.87
CA ILE A 152 3.45 -2.86 7.83
C ILE A 152 2.44 -3.34 6.78
N LEU A 153 1.61 -2.40 6.32
CA LEU A 153 0.71 -2.58 5.18
C LEU A 153 1.28 -1.82 3.98
N LEU A 154 1.44 -2.51 2.86
CA LEU A 154 1.73 -1.92 1.56
C LEU A 154 0.41 -1.84 0.79
N VAL A 155 -0.04 -0.64 0.46
CA VAL A 155 -1.37 -0.41 -0.15
C VAL A 155 -1.19 0.33 -1.46
N ASP A 156 -1.61 -0.29 -2.57
CA ASP A 156 -1.36 0.20 -3.92
C ASP A 156 -2.63 0.79 -4.54
N GLU A 157 -2.68 2.10 -4.70
CA GLU A 157 -3.74 2.90 -5.32
C GLU A 157 -5.18 2.46 -4.91
N PRO A 158 -5.50 2.39 -3.60
CA PRO A 158 -6.75 1.78 -3.12
C PRO A 158 -8.01 2.53 -3.55
N THR A 159 -7.88 3.78 -4.01
CA THR A 159 -9.02 4.62 -4.42
C THR A 159 -9.22 4.67 -5.93
N LYS A 160 -8.34 4.04 -6.71
CA LYS A 160 -8.37 4.09 -8.17
C LYS A 160 -9.64 3.48 -8.76
N GLY A 161 -10.27 4.21 -9.67
CA GLY A 161 -11.47 3.74 -10.37
C GLY A 161 -12.72 3.61 -9.49
N LEU A 162 -12.72 4.21 -8.30
CA LEU A 162 -13.88 4.24 -7.41
C LEU A 162 -14.68 5.54 -7.59
N ALA A 163 -15.99 5.45 -7.37
CA ALA A 163 -16.86 6.63 -7.33
C ALA A 163 -16.47 7.52 -6.11
N PRO A 164 -16.63 8.86 -6.21
CA PRO A 164 -16.19 9.79 -5.15
C PRO A 164 -16.70 9.47 -3.74
N LYS A 165 -17.93 9.00 -3.62
CA LYS A 165 -18.51 8.58 -2.33
C LYS A 165 -17.75 7.40 -1.74
N VAL A 166 -17.43 6.39 -2.56
CA VAL A 166 -16.71 5.18 -2.14
C VAL A 166 -15.25 5.51 -1.80
N VAL A 167 -14.63 6.46 -2.50
CA VAL A 167 -13.30 6.99 -2.13
C VAL A 167 -13.31 7.49 -0.69
N GLY A 168 -14.32 8.29 -0.30
CA GLY A 168 -14.46 8.76 1.08
C GLY A 168 -14.52 7.61 2.09
N GLU A 169 -15.36 6.61 1.82
CA GLU A 169 -15.51 5.43 2.67
C GLU A 169 -14.18 4.64 2.82
N VAL A 170 -13.47 4.40 1.71
CA VAL A 170 -12.17 3.71 1.72
C VAL A 170 -11.12 4.51 2.51
N VAL A 171 -11.08 5.83 2.35
CA VAL A 171 -10.15 6.70 3.10
C VAL A 171 -10.43 6.64 4.60
N ASP A 172 -11.70 6.71 5.02
CA ASP A 172 -12.08 6.62 6.43
C ASP A 172 -11.70 5.25 7.03
N LEU A 173 -11.88 4.18 6.29
CA LEU A 173 -11.47 2.83 6.67
C LEU A 173 -9.95 2.69 6.81
N LEU A 174 -9.19 3.23 5.85
CA LEU A 174 -7.72 3.25 5.92
C LEU A 174 -7.22 4.09 7.10
N GLN A 175 -7.87 5.21 7.41
CA GLN A 175 -7.53 6.04 8.56
C GLN A 175 -7.74 5.30 9.88
N GLN A 176 -8.84 4.55 10.01
CA GLN A 176 -9.11 3.72 11.18
C GLN A 176 -8.09 2.55 11.29
N ALA A 177 -7.76 1.92 10.17
CA ALA A 177 -6.77 0.85 10.12
C ALA A 177 -5.36 1.35 10.47
N ALA A 178 -4.99 2.56 10.02
CA ALA A 178 -3.69 3.18 10.29
C ALA A 178 -3.49 3.57 11.77
N GLY A 179 -4.56 3.69 12.55
CA GLY A 179 -4.47 4.00 13.98
C GLY A 179 -3.71 2.96 14.82
N GLY A 180 -3.40 1.80 14.26
CA GLY A 180 -2.66 0.72 14.93
C GLY A 180 -1.56 0.07 14.09
N ALA A 181 -1.30 0.54 12.86
CA ALA A 181 -0.35 -0.09 11.95
C ALA A 181 0.51 0.94 11.20
N THR A 182 1.70 0.54 10.79
CA THR A 182 2.50 1.30 9.82
C THR A 182 1.98 1.04 8.41
N MET A 183 1.91 2.05 7.56
CA MET A 183 1.42 1.91 6.20
C MET A 183 2.32 2.65 5.21
N LEU A 184 2.67 1.99 4.10
CA LEU A 184 3.20 2.62 2.90
C LEU A 184 2.05 2.64 1.87
N LEU A 185 1.51 3.82 1.64
CA LEU A 185 0.37 4.06 0.76
C LEU A 185 0.87 4.61 -0.58
N VAL A 186 0.67 3.87 -1.65
CA VAL A 186 0.86 4.38 -3.01
C VAL A 186 -0.41 5.08 -3.45
N GLU A 187 -0.27 6.32 -3.89
CA GLU A 187 -1.38 7.13 -4.40
C GLU A 187 -0.91 8.12 -5.47
N GLN A 188 -1.83 8.51 -6.34
CA GLN A 188 -1.68 9.63 -7.24
C GLN A 188 -2.49 10.84 -6.74
N ASN A 189 -3.56 10.59 -5.99
CA ASN A 189 -4.46 11.62 -5.50
C ASN A 189 -3.88 12.28 -4.23
N LEU A 190 -3.35 13.51 -4.40
CA LEU A 190 -2.77 14.28 -3.30
C LEU A 190 -3.79 14.56 -2.17
N ALA A 191 -5.08 14.74 -2.50
CA ALA A 191 -6.09 14.98 -1.48
C ALA A 191 -6.31 13.76 -0.57
N VAL A 192 -6.24 12.53 -1.13
CA VAL A 192 -6.28 11.29 -0.38
C VAL A 192 -5.03 11.16 0.49
N ALA A 193 -3.85 11.37 -0.11
CA ALA A 193 -2.58 11.29 0.61
C ALA A 193 -2.53 12.28 1.79
N ARG A 194 -2.99 13.53 1.61
CA ARG A 194 -3.07 14.56 2.66
C ARG A 194 -3.94 14.14 3.84
N ARG A 195 -5.03 13.40 3.59
CA ARG A 195 -5.91 12.94 4.67
C ARG A 195 -5.31 11.82 5.51
N LEU A 196 -4.43 11.01 4.93
CA LEU A 196 -3.94 9.78 5.54
C LEU A 196 -2.49 9.89 6.02
N ALA A 197 -1.62 10.52 5.23
CA ALA A 197 -0.18 10.47 5.44
C ALA A 197 0.37 11.67 6.22
N ARG A 198 1.41 11.41 7.00
CA ARG A 198 2.24 12.45 7.64
C ARG A 198 3.51 12.71 6.84
N THR A 199 4.04 11.69 6.20
CA THR A 199 5.26 11.76 5.39
C THR A 199 4.95 11.42 3.95
N ALA A 200 5.67 12.05 3.02
CA ALA A 200 5.52 11.85 1.59
C ALA A 200 6.88 11.61 0.94
N VAL A 201 6.89 10.68 0.02
CA VAL A 201 7.98 10.41 -0.90
C VAL A 201 7.42 10.55 -2.32
N VAL A 202 8.03 11.39 -3.14
CA VAL A 202 7.59 11.58 -4.54
C VAL A 202 8.56 10.86 -5.46
N LEU A 203 8.01 9.95 -6.25
CA LEU A 203 8.74 9.21 -7.28
C LEU A 203 8.46 9.82 -8.65
N ASP A 204 9.51 10.14 -9.38
CA ASP A 204 9.45 10.61 -10.76
C ASP A 204 10.46 9.86 -11.61
N GLN A 205 10.00 9.25 -12.71
CA GLN A 205 10.82 8.48 -13.65
C GLN A 205 11.81 7.51 -12.97
N GLY A 206 11.34 6.80 -11.95
CA GLY A 206 12.15 5.82 -11.22
C GLY A 206 13.16 6.38 -10.23
N ARG A 207 13.10 7.67 -9.90
CA ARG A 207 13.98 8.36 -8.94
C ARG A 207 13.18 9.10 -7.88
N ILE A 208 13.74 9.26 -6.68
CA ILE A 208 13.13 10.10 -5.66
C ILE A 208 13.35 11.57 -6.03
N ALA A 209 12.23 12.28 -6.19
CA ALA A 209 12.20 13.72 -6.47
C ALA A 209 11.98 14.56 -5.21
N PHE A 210 11.34 13.97 -4.18
CA PHE A 210 11.11 14.61 -2.89
C PHE A 210 10.95 13.54 -1.80
N ALA A 211 11.40 13.85 -0.58
CA ALA A 211 11.11 13.09 0.63
C ALA A 211 11.02 14.08 1.81
N GLY A 212 9.90 14.05 2.55
CA GLY A 212 9.64 14.98 3.63
C GLY A 212 8.25 14.80 4.25
N THR A 213 7.75 15.83 4.92
CA THR A 213 6.37 15.83 5.42
C THR A 213 5.38 16.13 4.29
N ILE A 214 4.14 15.69 4.46
CA ILE A 214 3.09 15.97 3.46
C ILE A 214 2.78 17.47 3.39
N GLU A 215 2.90 18.17 4.52
CA GLU A 215 2.72 19.62 4.61
C GLU A 215 3.78 20.35 3.77
N ALA A 216 5.07 19.99 3.93
CA ALA A 216 6.15 20.58 3.17
C ALA A 216 5.97 20.38 1.64
N LEU A 217 5.44 19.22 1.22
CA LEU A 217 5.13 18.98 -0.19
C LEU A 217 3.99 19.89 -0.68
N ILE A 218 2.98 20.17 0.15
CA ILE A 218 1.84 21.00 -0.20
C ILE A 218 2.22 22.50 -0.24
N GLU A 219 3.10 22.92 0.67
CA GLU A 219 3.61 24.29 0.75
C GLU A 219 4.53 24.67 -0.43
N GLU A 220 4.94 23.66 -1.23
CA GLU A 220 5.70 23.85 -2.47
C GLU A 220 4.86 23.56 -3.74
N PRO A 221 4.01 24.50 -4.19
CA PRO A 221 3.07 24.29 -5.32
C PRO A 221 3.78 23.90 -6.62
N THR A 222 5.04 24.32 -6.79
CA THR A 222 5.86 23.99 -7.97
C THR A 222 6.17 22.49 -8.02
N LEU A 223 6.47 21.85 -6.89
CA LEU A 223 6.71 20.41 -6.80
C LEU A 223 5.42 19.63 -7.04
N ALA A 224 4.32 20.03 -6.39
CA ALA A 224 3.02 19.39 -6.54
C ALA A 224 2.53 19.43 -8.01
N ARG A 225 2.63 20.59 -8.68
CA ARG A 225 2.30 20.74 -10.11
C ARG A 225 3.19 19.89 -11.01
N ARG A 226 4.50 19.96 -10.79
CA ARG A 226 5.49 19.28 -11.63
C ARG A 226 5.34 17.75 -11.58
N TYR A 227 5.22 17.17 -10.37
CA TYR A 227 5.31 15.73 -10.16
C TYR A 227 3.97 15.02 -10.01
N LEU A 228 2.90 15.74 -9.63
CA LEU A 228 1.58 15.15 -9.41
C LEU A 228 0.53 15.65 -10.42
N GLY A 229 0.83 16.70 -11.18
CA GLY A 229 -0.08 17.26 -12.18
C GLY A 229 -1.31 17.96 -11.57
N VAL A 230 -1.25 18.37 -10.30
CA VAL A 230 -2.37 19.01 -9.60
C VAL A 230 -2.28 20.52 -9.83
N HIS A 231 -3.35 21.11 -10.37
CA HIS A 231 -3.54 22.56 -10.30
C HIS A 231 -4.04 22.90 -8.89
N ALA A 232 -3.33 23.80 -8.21
CA ALA A 232 -3.76 24.34 -6.92
C ALA A 232 -4.95 25.25 -7.10
#